data_8f4af468cb711602af9b93b07553c51d
#
_entry.id   8f4af468cb711602af9b93b07553c51d
#
_cell.length_a   1.000
_cell.length_b   1.000
_cell.length_c   1.000
_cell.angle_alpha   90.00
_cell.angle_beta   90.00
_cell.angle_gamma   90.00
#
_symmetry.space_group_name_H-M   'P 1'
#
loop_
_entity.id
_entity.type
_entity.pdbx_description
1 polymer ?
#
loop_
_entity_poly.entity_id
_entity_poly.type
_entity_poly.pdbx_seq_one_letter_code
_entity_poly.pdbx_strand_id
1 'polypeptide(L)'
;TFFRFADYRTGAENTMRGTASGRTIRIVHSDNYKTSFSYSALSRTYKMQMYSHAAGGFENTVDELNGKQLSFDNLLICFAPIAAYPGDSGDVQQVSYISGGEAYFFSRGGVQVGRWEKASPEHPLKVYDDAGAELLFNRGKTYLAIVDDDEWSNFSYQ
;
A
#
# COMPACT_ATOMS: atom_id res chain seq x y z
N THR A 1 19.14 3.48 0.61
CA THR A 1 17.81 3.72 1.22
C THR A 1 16.72 3.13 0.34
N PHE A 2 15.75 2.45 0.93
CA PHE A 2 14.63 1.87 0.18
C PHE A 2 13.76 2.97 -0.43
N PHE A 3 13.31 3.93 0.38
CA PHE A 3 12.44 5.02 -0.04
C PHE A 3 13.06 6.38 0.24
N ARG A 4 12.67 7.37 -0.55
CA ARG A 4 12.99 8.77 -0.30
C ARG A 4 11.98 9.36 0.67
N PHE A 5 12.42 9.67 1.89
CA PHE A 5 11.58 10.30 2.90
C PHE A 5 11.72 11.81 2.94
N ALA A 6 10.64 12.49 3.31
CA ALA A 6 10.64 13.93 3.58
C ALA A 6 11.64 14.27 4.69
N ASP A 7 12.46 15.28 4.47
CA ASP A 7 13.45 15.74 5.46
C ASP A 7 12.76 16.61 6.53
N TYR A 8 12.86 16.17 7.79
CA TYR A 8 12.30 16.90 8.92
C TYR A 8 12.98 18.24 9.20
N ARG A 9 14.26 18.40 8.79
CA ARG A 9 15.04 19.64 8.99
C ARG A 9 14.58 20.77 8.08
N THR A 10 14.16 20.43 6.88
CA THR A 10 13.65 21.40 5.89
C THR A 10 12.15 21.61 6.00
N GLY A 11 11.45 20.83 6.83
CA GLY A 11 9.98 20.83 6.88
C GLY A 11 9.32 20.32 5.60
N ALA A 12 10.11 19.76 4.67
CA ALA A 12 9.57 19.23 3.43
C ALA A 12 8.54 18.13 3.72
N GLU A 13 7.39 18.24 3.08
CA GLU A 13 6.30 17.30 3.17
C GLU A 13 5.71 17.08 1.78
N ASN A 14 5.35 15.83 1.45
CA ASN A 14 4.51 15.57 0.30
C ASN A 14 3.06 15.88 0.68
N THR A 15 2.59 17.06 0.29
CA THR A 15 1.24 17.54 0.65
C THR A 15 0.15 16.91 -0.21
N MET A 16 0.51 16.15 -1.25
CA MET A 16 -0.42 15.55 -2.22
C MET A 16 -1.33 16.60 -2.91
N ARG A 17 -0.86 17.84 -3.03
CA ARG A 17 -1.62 18.90 -3.71
C ARG A 17 -1.77 18.58 -5.19
N GLY A 18 -2.98 18.76 -5.72
CA GLY A 18 -3.29 18.53 -7.14
C GLY A 18 -3.44 17.06 -7.51
N THR A 19 -3.31 16.14 -6.57
CA THR A 19 -3.58 14.72 -6.80
C THR A 19 -5.07 14.41 -6.68
N ALA A 20 -5.47 13.25 -7.22
CA ALA A 20 -6.82 12.73 -7.01
C ALA A 20 -7.07 12.38 -5.54
N SER A 21 -8.35 12.26 -5.16
CA SER A 21 -8.73 11.80 -3.82
C SER A 21 -8.32 10.35 -3.60
N GLY A 22 -7.78 10.06 -2.43
CA GLY A 22 -7.41 8.73 -1.98
C GLY A 22 -7.74 8.60 -0.49
N ARG A 23 -9.00 8.81 -0.12
CA ARG A 23 -9.44 8.84 1.29
C ARG A 23 -9.99 7.52 1.79
N THR A 24 -10.58 6.74 0.91
CA THR A 24 -11.04 5.38 1.21
C THR A 24 -10.41 4.44 0.21
N ILE A 25 -9.71 3.43 0.68
CA ILE A 25 -9.01 2.47 -0.15
C ILE A 25 -9.49 1.07 0.24
N ARG A 26 -9.76 0.23 -0.74
CA ARG A 26 -10.08 -1.19 -0.57
C ARG A 26 -9.14 -2.02 -1.41
N ILE A 27 -8.54 -3.03 -0.78
CA ILE A 27 -7.60 -3.95 -1.40
C ILE A 27 -8.14 -5.36 -1.21
N VAL A 28 -8.25 -6.10 -2.30
CA VAL A 28 -8.53 -7.52 -2.30
C VAL A 28 -7.20 -8.23 -2.53
N HIS A 29 -6.79 -9.06 -1.59
CA HIS A 29 -5.59 -9.89 -1.70
C HIS A 29 -5.96 -11.31 -2.12
N SER A 30 -7.14 -11.75 -1.73
CA SER A 30 -7.78 -13.01 -2.08
C SER A 30 -9.26 -12.96 -1.65
N ASP A 31 -10.03 -13.98 -1.98
CA ASP A 31 -11.43 -14.10 -1.53
C ASP A 31 -11.58 -13.98 -0.01
N ASN A 32 -10.61 -14.48 0.74
CA ASN A 32 -10.64 -14.54 2.19
C ASN A 32 -9.87 -13.39 2.88
N TYR A 33 -9.05 -12.65 2.15
CA TYR A 33 -8.21 -11.60 2.72
C TYR A 33 -8.44 -10.28 1.99
N LYS A 34 -9.15 -9.37 2.66
CA LYS A 34 -9.45 -8.02 2.14
C LYS A 34 -9.17 -7.00 3.23
N THR A 35 -8.53 -5.90 2.83
CA THR A 35 -8.24 -4.76 3.73
C THR A 35 -8.92 -3.50 3.25
N SER A 36 -9.26 -2.63 4.18
CA SER A 36 -9.79 -1.29 3.90
C SER A 36 -9.07 -0.25 4.74
N PHE A 37 -8.89 0.93 4.17
CA PHE A 37 -8.28 2.07 4.85
C PHE A 37 -9.14 3.30 4.69
N SER A 38 -9.30 4.04 5.78
CA SER A 38 -10.02 5.32 5.78
C SER A 38 -9.13 6.43 6.32
N TYR A 39 -8.96 7.50 5.55
CA TYR A 39 -8.14 8.65 5.94
C TYR A 39 -8.85 9.50 7.00
N SER A 40 -8.18 9.73 8.10
CA SER A 40 -8.59 10.67 9.14
C SER A 40 -7.80 11.97 9.00
N ALA A 41 -8.48 13.06 8.66
CA ALA A 41 -7.84 14.37 8.57
C ALA A 41 -7.33 14.89 9.94
N LEU A 42 -7.98 14.47 11.04
CA LEU A 42 -7.57 14.86 12.40
C LEU A 42 -6.22 14.26 12.79
N SER A 43 -6.03 12.94 12.58
CA SER A 43 -4.76 12.26 12.87
C SER A 43 -3.79 12.30 11.69
N ARG A 44 -4.25 12.70 10.50
CA ARG A 44 -3.52 12.70 9.23
C ARG A 44 -2.99 11.31 8.84
N THR A 45 -3.71 10.26 9.25
CA THR A 45 -3.35 8.86 9.01
C THR A 45 -4.50 8.07 8.43
N TYR A 46 -4.17 6.93 7.83
CA TYR A 46 -5.12 5.94 7.33
C TYR A 46 -5.38 4.91 8.42
N LYS A 47 -6.64 4.72 8.78
CA LYS A 47 -7.12 3.73 9.75
C LYS A 47 -7.39 2.41 9.04
N MET A 48 -6.80 1.32 9.52
CA MET A 48 -6.90 -0.01 8.91
C MET A 48 -8.11 -0.79 9.44
N GLN A 49 -8.78 -1.46 8.53
CA GLN A 49 -9.81 -2.46 8.79
C GLN A 49 -9.50 -3.72 7.96
N MET A 50 -9.91 -4.86 8.46
CA MET A 50 -9.82 -6.15 7.78
C MET A 50 -11.21 -6.77 7.66
N TYR A 51 -11.49 -7.45 6.56
CA TYR A 51 -12.76 -8.13 6.39
C TYR A 51 -12.84 -9.34 7.32
N SER A 52 -13.95 -9.43 8.03
CA SER A 52 -14.28 -10.54 8.93
C SER A 52 -15.47 -11.31 8.35
N HIS A 53 -15.25 -12.57 8.01
CA HIS A 53 -16.34 -13.46 7.56
C HIS A 53 -17.38 -13.70 8.67
N ALA A 54 -16.93 -13.75 9.93
CA ALA A 54 -17.82 -13.95 11.07
C ALA A 54 -18.75 -12.75 11.30
N ALA A 55 -18.24 -11.53 11.09
CA ALA A 55 -19.03 -10.30 11.20
C ALA A 55 -19.77 -9.95 9.91
N GLY A 56 -19.42 -10.57 8.78
CA GLY A 56 -19.95 -10.25 7.46
C GLY A 56 -19.56 -8.84 6.97
N GLY A 57 -18.45 -8.29 7.44
CA GLY A 57 -18.03 -6.93 7.12
C GLY A 57 -16.61 -6.58 7.57
N PHE A 58 -16.25 -5.31 7.39
CA PHE A 58 -14.93 -4.81 7.81
C PHE A 58 -14.93 -4.45 9.29
N GLU A 59 -13.97 -4.97 10.03
CA GLU A 59 -13.72 -4.68 11.44
C GLU A 59 -12.39 -3.94 11.63
N ASN A 60 -12.31 -3.10 12.67
CA ASN A 60 -11.08 -2.39 12.99
C ASN A 60 -9.95 -3.36 13.32
N THR A 61 -8.84 -3.25 12.61
CA THR A 61 -7.63 -3.99 12.95
C THR A 61 -6.93 -3.30 14.11
N VAL A 62 -6.78 -4.00 15.22
CA VAL A 62 -6.20 -3.45 16.45
C VAL A 62 -4.87 -4.12 16.78
N ASP A 63 -3.98 -3.37 17.41
CA ASP A 63 -2.76 -3.86 18.00
C ASP A 63 -3.11 -4.54 19.33
N GLU A 64 -2.83 -5.82 19.46
CA GLU A 64 -3.16 -6.62 20.64
C GLU A 64 -2.47 -6.14 21.91
N LEU A 65 -1.28 -5.51 21.79
CA LEU A 65 -0.51 -5.05 22.95
C LEU A 65 -1.12 -3.79 23.59
N ASN A 66 -1.80 -2.95 22.81
CA ASN A 66 -2.29 -1.66 23.30
C ASN A 66 -3.76 -1.37 22.98
N GLY A 67 -4.45 -2.26 22.27
CA GLY A 67 -5.86 -2.13 21.89
C GLY A 67 -6.17 -0.99 20.92
N LYS A 68 -5.15 -0.33 20.34
CA LYS A 68 -5.35 0.79 19.42
C LYS A 68 -5.51 0.30 17.99
N GLN A 69 -6.43 0.92 17.26
CA GLN A 69 -6.59 0.66 15.84
C GLN A 69 -5.30 0.97 15.09
N LEU A 70 -4.85 0.06 14.22
CA LEU A 70 -3.69 0.27 13.37
C LEU A 70 -3.92 1.47 12.44
N SER A 71 -2.87 2.28 12.30
CA SER A 71 -2.90 3.45 11.43
C SER A 71 -1.54 3.73 10.82
N PHE A 72 -1.55 4.30 9.60
CA PHE A 72 -0.37 4.52 8.77
C PHE A 72 -0.39 5.91 8.17
N ASP A 73 0.78 6.54 8.04
CA ASP A 73 0.97 7.85 7.40
C ASP A 73 0.94 7.73 5.87
N ASN A 74 1.43 6.59 5.36
CA ASN A 74 1.48 6.27 3.95
C ASN A 74 0.97 4.86 3.70
N LEU A 75 0.36 4.66 2.52
CA LEU A 75 0.10 3.33 1.99
C LEU A 75 0.80 3.22 0.63
N LEU A 76 1.48 2.11 0.39
CA LEU A 76 2.06 1.76 -0.90
C LEU A 76 1.50 0.42 -1.35
N ILE A 77 0.77 0.43 -2.45
CA ILE A 77 0.18 -0.76 -3.05
C ILE A 77 0.90 -1.01 -4.36
N CYS A 78 1.57 -2.16 -4.46
CA CYS A 78 2.34 -2.59 -5.63
C CYS A 78 1.64 -3.79 -6.25
N PHE A 79 1.35 -3.74 -7.54
CA PHE A 79 0.82 -4.89 -8.28
C PHE A 79 1.95 -5.68 -8.90
N ALA A 80 1.89 -7.00 -8.76
CA ALA A 80 2.87 -7.93 -9.31
C ALA A 80 2.21 -9.29 -9.58
N PRO A 81 2.68 -10.06 -10.57
CA PRO A 81 2.19 -11.43 -10.76
C PRO A 81 2.45 -12.29 -9.52
N ILE A 82 1.41 -12.94 -9.04
CA ILE A 82 1.47 -13.93 -7.96
C ILE A 82 0.82 -15.22 -8.47
N ALA A 83 1.56 -16.33 -8.42
CA ALA A 83 1.08 -17.60 -8.92
C ALA A 83 1.44 -18.73 -7.95
N ALA A 84 0.76 -19.87 -8.06
CA ALA A 84 1.17 -21.07 -7.36
C ALA A 84 2.59 -21.48 -7.77
N TYR A 85 3.41 -21.88 -6.81
CA TYR A 85 4.76 -22.37 -7.11
C TYR A 85 4.69 -23.62 -7.98
N PRO A 86 5.48 -23.71 -9.08
CA PRO A 86 5.41 -24.86 -9.98
C PRO A 86 5.63 -26.20 -9.25
N GLY A 87 4.66 -27.12 -9.40
CA GLY A 87 4.69 -28.44 -8.76
C GLY A 87 4.13 -28.49 -7.35
N ASP A 88 3.67 -27.37 -6.81
CA ASP A 88 2.96 -27.31 -5.53
C ASP A 88 1.44 -27.42 -5.72
N SER A 89 0.73 -27.85 -4.68
CA SER A 89 -0.73 -28.00 -4.68
C SER A 89 -1.50 -26.68 -4.61
N GLY A 90 -0.80 -25.52 -4.63
CA GLY A 90 -1.37 -24.19 -4.56
C GLY A 90 -1.23 -23.51 -3.20
N ASP A 91 -0.62 -24.19 -2.22
CA ASP A 91 -0.42 -23.62 -0.88
C ASP A 91 0.76 -22.64 -0.83
N VAL A 92 1.79 -22.86 -1.67
CA VAL A 92 2.95 -21.98 -1.77
C VAL A 92 2.81 -21.03 -2.96
N GLN A 93 2.88 -19.75 -2.68
CA GLN A 93 2.78 -18.69 -3.69
C GLN A 93 4.17 -18.17 -4.10
N GLN A 94 4.38 -18.03 -5.40
CA GLN A 94 5.52 -17.35 -5.97
C GLN A 94 5.13 -15.91 -6.31
N VAL A 95 5.75 -14.94 -5.63
CA VAL A 95 5.57 -13.51 -5.89
C VAL A 95 6.69 -13.01 -6.79
N SER A 96 6.35 -12.43 -7.94
CA SER A 96 7.31 -11.84 -8.88
C SER A 96 7.77 -10.45 -8.40
N TYR A 97 8.51 -10.40 -7.27
CA TYR A 97 8.94 -9.17 -6.64
C TYR A 97 10.28 -8.61 -7.16
N ILE A 98 10.97 -9.33 -8.04
CA ILE A 98 12.19 -8.86 -8.74
C ILE A 98 11.78 -8.53 -10.16
N SER A 99 11.22 -7.34 -10.34
CA SER A 99 10.71 -6.83 -11.63
C SER A 99 10.24 -5.38 -11.43
N GLY A 100 9.11 -5.05 -11.97
CA GLY A 100 8.41 -3.79 -11.80
C GLY A 100 6.94 -3.97 -12.11
N GLY A 101 6.15 -2.99 -11.74
CA GLY A 101 4.71 -3.01 -11.94
C GLY A 101 4.08 -1.68 -11.56
N GLU A 102 2.77 -1.62 -11.67
CA GLU A 102 1.99 -0.46 -11.27
C GLU A 102 2.02 -0.29 -9.75
N ALA A 103 2.06 0.97 -9.30
CA ALA A 103 2.06 1.32 -7.90
C ALA A 103 1.12 2.47 -7.59
N TYR A 104 0.41 2.35 -6.47
CA TYR A 104 -0.45 3.40 -5.93
C TYR A 104 0.10 3.83 -4.57
N PHE A 105 0.46 5.10 -4.48
CA PHE A 105 0.97 5.70 -3.26
C PHE A 105 -0.07 6.65 -2.67
N PHE A 106 -0.51 6.36 -1.45
CA PHE A 106 -1.46 7.18 -0.71
C PHE A 106 -0.80 7.86 0.47
N SER A 107 -1.02 9.14 0.60
CA SER A 107 -0.61 9.93 1.76
C SER A 107 -1.50 11.17 1.87
N ARG A 108 -1.70 11.68 3.07
CA ARG A 108 -2.46 12.92 3.33
C ARG A 108 -3.84 13.01 2.65
N GLY A 109 -4.46 11.88 2.37
CA GLY A 109 -5.78 11.80 1.72
C GLY A 109 -5.77 11.93 0.20
N GLY A 110 -4.60 11.97 -0.42
CA GLY A 110 -4.41 11.97 -1.86
C GLY A 110 -3.78 10.67 -2.37
N VAL A 111 -3.77 10.47 -3.69
CA VAL A 111 -3.14 9.36 -4.37
C VAL A 111 -2.22 9.83 -5.48
N GLN A 112 -1.04 9.26 -5.58
CA GLN A 112 -0.14 9.32 -6.74
C GLN A 112 -0.05 7.92 -7.35
N VAL A 113 -0.40 7.81 -8.62
CA VAL A 113 -0.18 6.60 -9.41
C VAL A 113 1.22 6.66 -9.99
N GLY A 114 1.86 5.52 -10.16
CA GLY A 114 3.20 5.43 -10.71
C GLY A 114 3.62 3.98 -10.86
N ARG A 115 4.92 3.72 -10.76
CA ARG A 115 5.46 2.38 -10.90
C ARG A 115 6.46 2.06 -9.80
N TRP A 116 6.53 0.80 -9.44
CA TRP A 116 7.60 0.26 -8.60
C TRP A 116 8.59 -0.53 -9.45
N GLU A 117 9.84 -0.58 -8.99
CA GLU A 117 10.92 -1.34 -9.62
C GLU A 117 11.80 -1.98 -8.54
N LYS A 118 12.26 -3.20 -8.80
CA LYS A 118 13.28 -3.89 -8.01
C LYS A 118 14.15 -4.72 -8.94
N ALA A 119 15.37 -4.28 -9.16
CA ALA A 119 16.28 -4.83 -10.17
C ALA A 119 16.88 -6.20 -9.80
N SER A 120 17.08 -6.48 -8.51
CA SER A 120 17.58 -7.76 -7.99
C SER A 120 17.21 -7.95 -6.52
N PRO A 121 17.44 -9.13 -5.92
CA PRO A 121 17.21 -9.35 -4.48
C PRO A 121 17.94 -8.33 -3.59
N GLU A 122 19.14 -7.91 -3.97
CA GLU A 122 20.00 -7.01 -3.19
C GLU A 122 19.62 -5.54 -3.38
N HIS A 123 19.00 -5.19 -4.52
CA HIS A 123 18.59 -3.81 -4.78
C HIS A 123 17.32 -3.45 -4.00
N PRO A 124 17.24 -2.22 -3.49
CA PRO A 124 16.02 -1.75 -2.83
C PRO A 124 14.86 -1.64 -3.84
N LEU A 125 13.65 -1.87 -3.35
CA LEU A 125 12.44 -1.49 -4.09
C LEU A 125 12.40 0.04 -4.20
N LYS A 126 12.17 0.54 -5.40
CA LYS A 126 12.03 1.95 -5.73
C LYS A 126 10.64 2.23 -6.28
N VAL A 127 10.14 3.44 -6.07
CA VAL A 127 8.83 3.86 -6.55
C VAL A 127 8.96 5.23 -7.22
N TYR A 128 8.41 5.33 -8.42
CA TYR A 128 8.48 6.52 -9.24
C TYR A 128 7.07 6.97 -9.63
N ASP A 129 6.90 8.27 -9.81
CA ASP A 129 5.69 8.83 -10.40
C ASP A 129 5.67 8.66 -11.94
N ASP A 130 4.57 9.09 -12.58
CA ASP A 130 4.42 9.03 -14.03
C ASP A 130 5.45 9.87 -14.80
N ALA A 131 6.05 10.88 -14.16
CA ALA A 131 7.11 11.68 -14.72
C ALA A 131 8.51 11.05 -14.55
N GLY A 132 8.61 9.92 -13.84
CA GLY A 132 9.85 9.21 -13.56
C GLY A 132 10.64 9.76 -12.38
N ALA A 133 10.06 10.66 -11.58
CA ALA A 133 10.69 11.13 -10.35
C ALA A 133 10.42 10.15 -9.19
N GLU A 134 11.45 9.88 -8.36
CA GLU A 134 11.29 9.04 -7.18
C GLU A 134 10.30 9.67 -6.19
N LEU A 135 9.28 8.90 -5.79
CA LEU A 135 8.22 9.38 -4.89
C LEU A 135 8.77 9.79 -3.53
N LEU A 136 8.24 10.90 -3.02
CA LEU A 136 8.58 11.41 -1.70
C LEU A 136 7.57 10.88 -0.66
N PHE A 137 8.03 10.01 0.23
CA PHE A 137 7.24 9.49 1.34
C PHE A 137 7.19 10.47 2.49
N ASN A 138 6.02 10.66 3.08
CA ASN A 138 5.92 11.35 4.34
C ASN A 138 6.48 10.49 5.47
N ARG A 139 7.05 11.12 6.49
CA ARG A 139 7.58 10.41 7.66
C ARG A 139 6.45 9.78 8.44
N GLY A 140 6.75 8.64 9.06
CA GLY A 140 5.82 7.86 9.85
C GLY A 140 5.75 6.42 9.38
N LYS A 141 4.67 5.74 9.72
CA LYS A 141 4.45 4.34 9.38
C LYS A 141 3.98 4.23 7.92
N THR A 142 4.55 3.28 7.20
CA THR A 142 4.10 2.93 5.85
C THR A 142 3.55 1.50 5.86
N TYR A 143 2.33 1.34 5.37
CA TYR A 143 1.80 0.03 4.98
C TYR A 143 2.23 -0.24 3.54
N LEU A 144 2.86 -1.39 3.31
CA LEU A 144 3.24 -1.84 1.98
C LEU A 144 2.52 -3.16 1.70
N ALA A 145 1.82 -3.23 0.58
CA ALA A 145 1.23 -4.45 0.05
C ALA A 145 1.78 -4.74 -1.34
N ILE A 146 2.11 -6.01 -1.59
CA ILE A 146 2.24 -6.55 -2.93
C ILE A 146 0.97 -7.34 -3.18
N VAL A 147 0.24 -6.98 -4.22
CA VAL A 147 -1.08 -7.53 -4.57
C VAL A 147 -0.97 -8.19 -5.92
N ASP A 148 -1.66 -9.30 -6.11
CA ASP A 148 -1.74 -9.97 -7.40
C ASP A 148 -2.31 -9.00 -8.45
N ASP A 149 -1.67 -8.91 -9.60
CA ASP A 149 -2.15 -8.06 -10.69
C ASP A 149 -3.49 -8.57 -11.27
N ASP A 150 -3.83 -9.83 -11.12
CA ASP A 150 -5.16 -10.37 -11.42
C ASP A 150 -6.27 -9.76 -10.53
N GLU A 151 -5.92 -9.28 -9.33
CA GLU A 151 -6.84 -8.61 -8.41
C GLU A 151 -7.00 -7.10 -8.67
N TRP A 152 -6.32 -6.55 -9.66
CA TRP A 152 -6.36 -5.12 -9.96
C TRP A 152 -7.78 -4.58 -10.18
N SER A 153 -8.65 -5.34 -10.84
CA SER A 153 -10.05 -4.95 -11.09
C SER A 153 -10.90 -4.87 -9.81
N ASN A 154 -10.46 -5.51 -8.73
CA ASN A 154 -11.10 -5.54 -7.41
C ASN A 154 -10.54 -4.47 -6.46
N PHE A 155 -9.48 -3.78 -6.86
CA PHE A 155 -8.91 -2.65 -6.14
C PHE A 155 -9.73 -1.38 -6.40
N SER A 156 -9.97 -0.60 -5.34
CA SER A 156 -10.71 0.66 -5.49
C SER A 156 -10.25 1.71 -4.48
N TYR A 157 -10.37 2.99 -4.89
CA TYR A 157 -10.13 4.14 -4.02
C TYR A 157 -11.02 5.34 -4.40
N GLN A 158 -11.26 6.22 -3.44
CA GLN A 158 -12.01 7.46 -3.60
C GLN A 158 -11.57 8.55 -2.61
#